data_4ed710dde3baa954afa071e4cc6f01aa
#
_entry.id   4ed710dde3baa954afa071e4cc6f01aa
#
_cell.length_a   1.000
_cell.length_b   1.000
_cell.length_c   1.000
_cell.angle_alpha   90.00
_cell.angle_beta   90.00
_cell.angle_gamma   90.00
#
_symmetry.space_group_name_H-M   'P 1'
#
loop_
_entity.id
_entity.type
_entity.pdbx_description
1 polymer ?
#
loop_
_entity_poly.entity_id
_entity_poly.type
_entity_poly.pdbx_seq_one_letter_code
_entity_poly.pdbx_strand_id
1 'polypeptide(L)'
;KERGEAYQDFDKSDYASGKYFDFYTSQEFVPQFEKVKELFANMQIPTSEDWKSLQQQVQEYGLYHAYRLAIAPTQSISYVQNATSSVMPIVDQIERRTYGNAETFYPMPFLSPETMWYYKSAFNTDQMKLIDLISTIQTHVDQGISTILYVNSEISTRELSRLYVYAHHK
;
A
#
# COMPACT_ATOMS: atom_id res chain seq x y z
N LYS A 1 13.70 23.31 0.63
CA LYS A 1 14.40 24.52 1.12
C LYS A 1 15.93 24.36 1.08
N GLU A 2 16.48 23.28 1.62
CA GLU A 2 17.94 23.13 1.78
C GLU A 2 18.70 22.94 0.46
N ARG A 3 18.10 22.36 -0.58
CA ARG A 3 18.75 22.08 -1.86
C ARG A 3 18.46 23.10 -2.97
N GLY A 4 17.44 23.96 -2.81
CA GLY A 4 17.17 25.12 -3.67
C GLY A 4 16.70 24.83 -5.10
N GLU A 5 16.57 23.59 -5.51
CA GLU A 5 16.17 23.20 -6.87
C GLU A 5 15.03 22.19 -6.86
N ALA A 6 14.02 22.41 -7.70
CA ALA A 6 12.99 21.44 -7.98
C ALA A 6 13.47 20.42 -9.02
N TYR A 7 12.82 19.24 -9.06
CA TYR A 7 13.10 18.28 -10.11
C TYR A 7 12.71 18.82 -11.49
N GLN A 8 13.32 18.26 -12.54
CA GLN A 8 13.05 18.67 -13.92
C GLN A 8 11.57 18.54 -14.26
N ASP A 9 11.00 19.54 -14.94
CA ASP A 9 9.57 19.62 -15.32
C ASP A 9 8.59 19.69 -14.13
N PHE A 10 9.04 20.11 -12.94
CA PHE A 10 8.17 20.30 -11.79
C PHE A 10 6.95 21.18 -12.09
N ASP A 11 7.13 22.24 -12.87
CA ASP A 11 6.11 23.20 -13.29
C ASP A 11 4.91 22.55 -14.04
N LYS A 12 5.13 21.38 -14.65
CA LYS A 12 4.10 20.59 -15.36
C LYS A 12 3.40 19.56 -14.48
N SER A 13 3.78 19.46 -13.23
CA SER A 13 3.28 18.42 -12.32
C SER A 13 1.99 18.81 -11.61
N ASP A 14 1.25 17.80 -11.13
CA ASP A 14 0.11 17.99 -10.25
C ASP A 14 0.51 18.61 -8.89
N TYR A 15 1.79 18.56 -8.52
CA TYR A 15 2.31 19.25 -7.33
C TYR A 15 2.38 20.78 -7.54
N ALA A 16 2.91 21.23 -8.66
CA ALA A 16 3.00 22.65 -8.98
C ALA A 16 1.61 23.27 -9.17
N SER A 17 0.70 22.57 -9.84
CA SER A 17 -0.69 23.01 -10.02
C SER A 17 -1.52 22.97 -8.73
N GLY A 18 -1.09 22.21 -7.72
CA GLY A 18 -1.83 21.96 -6.49
C GLY A 18 -2.83 20.81 -6.55
N LYS A 19 -3.12 20.27 -7.72
CA LYS A 19 -4.11 19.20 -7.94
C LYS A 19 -3.85 17.95 -7.08
N TYR A 20 -2.57 17.61 -6.85
CA TYR A 20 -2.21 16.53 -5.95
C TYR A 20 -2.81 16.68 -4.54
N PHE A 21 -2.94 17.92 -4.08
CA PHE A 21 -3.41 18.22 -2.72
C PHE A 21 -4.93 18.31 -2.59
N ASP A 22 -5.68 18.36 -3.69
CA ASP A 22 -7.15 18.52 -3.66
C ASP A 22 -7.82 17.49 -2.78
N PHE A 23 -7.40 16.23 -2.87
CA PHE A 23 -7.94 15.13 -2.07
C PHE A 23 -7.69 15.35 -0.56
N TYR A 24 -6.52 15.84 -0.19
CA TYR A 24 -6.09 16.00 1.21
C TYR A 24 -6.60 17.31 1.85
N THR A 25 -6.85 18.32 1.05
CA THR A 25 -7.33 19.63 1.52
C THR A 25 -8.84 19.75 1.58
N SER A 26 -9.55 18.86 0.87
CA SER A 26 -11.02 18.87 0.77
C SER A 26 -11.73 18.13 1.90
N GLN A 27 -11.02 17.38 2.74
CA GLN A 27 -11.61 16.56 3.80
C GLN A 27 -10.67 16.41 5.00
N GLU A 28 -11.25 16.03 6.14
CA GLU A 28 -10.48 15.64 7.32
C GLU A 28 -10.36 14.11 7.41
N PHE A 29 -9.15 13.63 7.68
CA PHE A 29 -8.89 12.19 7.85
C PHE A 29 -9.03 11.82 9.32
N VAL A 30 -10.21 11.33 9.69
CA VAL A 30 -10.51 10.93 11.07
C VAL A 30 -10.84 9.45 11.11
N PRO A 31 -10.21 8.67 11.99
CA PRO A 31 -10.56 7.26 12.18
C PRO A 31 -12.04 7.08 12.50
N GLN A 32 -12.72 6.21 11.75
CA GLN A 32 -14.17 6.00 11.89
C GLN A 32 -14.52 5.05 13.04
N PHE A 33 -13.66 4.10 13.34
CA PHE A 33 -13.90 3.04 14.35
C PHE A 33 -13.14 3.34 15.64
N GLU A 34 -13.77 3.10 16.80
CA GLU A 34 -13.18 3.35 18.13
C GLU A 34 -11.83 2.66 18.32
N LYS A 35 -11.72 1.38 17.96
CA LYS A 35 -10.44 0.65 18.03
C LYS A 35 -9.33 1.27 17.18
N VAL A 36 -9.67 1.88 16.05
CA VAL A 36 -8.71 2.58 15.20
C VAL A 36 -8.35 3.93 15.81
N LYS A 37 -9.30 4.64 16.41
CA LYS A 37 -9.02 5.88 17.17
C LYS A 37 -8.04 5.63 18.31
N GLU A 38 -8.23 4.53 19.06
CA GLU A 38 -7.32 4.13 20.13
C GLU A 38 -5.89 3.91 19.61
N LEU A 39 -5.73 3.23 18.45
CA LEU A 39 -4.41 3.01 17.83
C LEU A 39 -3.74 4.32 17.42
N PHE A 40 -4.51 5.33 17.02
CA PHE A 40 -4.00 6.63 16.59
C PHE A 40 -4.00 7.69 17.69
N ALA A 41 -4.41 7.36 18.94
CA ALA A 41 -4.55 8.32 20.03
C ALA A 41 -3.26 9.12 20.35
N ASN A 42 -2.09 8.51 20.09
CA ASN A 42 -0.79 9.14 20.30
C ASN A 42 -0.12 9.60 18.99
N MET A 43 -0.84 9.58 17.87
CA MET A 43 -0.33 10.00 16.58
C MET A 43 -1.02 11.28 16.12
N GLN A 44 -0.23 12.24 15.64
CA GLN A 44 -0.78 13.43 15.02
C GLN A 44 -1.18 13.07 13.57
N ILE A 45 -2.47 13.07 13.29
CA ILE A 45 -3.00 12.94 11.94
C ILE A 45 -3.01 14.35 11.34
N PRO A 46 -2.38 14.58 10.15
CA PRO A 46 -2.39 15.89 9.52
C PRO A 46 -3.83 16.37 9.22
N THR A 47 -4.12 17.60 9.56
CA THR A 47 -5.39 18.27 9.27
C THR A 47 -5.41 18.80 7.83
N SER A 48 -6.58 19.24 7.34
CA SER A 48 -6.68 19.91 6.04
C SER A 48 -5.85 21.20 5.99
N GLU A 49 -5.71 21.91 7.10
CA GLU A 49 -4.87 23.10 7.19
C GLU A 49 -3.37 22.78 7.10
N ASP A 50 -2.92 21.69 7.70
CA ASP A 50 -1.53 21.22 7.55
C ASP A 50 -1.23 20.90 6.08
N TRP A 51 -2.17 20.26 5.39
CA TRP A 51 -2.06 19.96 3.96
C TRP A 51 -2.05 21.23 3.08
N LYS A 52 -2.86 22.24 3.39
CA LYS A 52 -2.85 23.54 2.69
C LYS A 52 -1.52 24.25 2.90
N SER A 53 -1.00 24.25 4.14
CA SER A 53 0.31 24.83 4.44
C SER A 53 1.43 24.12 3.67
N LEU A 54 1.38 22.78 3.59
CA LEU A 54 2.33 22.00 2.79
C LEU A 54 2.22 22.31 1.30
N GLN A 55 0.99 22.40 0.78
CA GLN A 55 0.73 22.79 -0.62
C GLN A 55 1.40 24.12 -0.98
N GLN A 56 1.20 25.15 -0.16
CA GLN A 56 1.83 26.46 -0.35
C GLN A 56 3.36 26.37 -0.39
N GLN A 57 3.95 25.63 0.55
CA GLN A 57 5.39 25.43 0.60
C GLN A 57 5.92 24.68 -0.63
N VAL A 58 5.19 23.67 -1.10
CA VAL A 58 5.59 22.90 -2.29
C VAL A 58 5.48 23.75 -3.55
N GLN A 59 4.46 24.60 -3.67
CA GLN A 59 4.30 25.50 -4.80
C GLN A 59 5.36 26.62 -4.81
N GLU A 60 5.77 27.09 -3.62
CA GLU A 60 6.79 28.14 -3.49
C GLU A 60 8.22 27.62 -3.72
N TYR A 61 8.57 26.45 -3.15
CA TYR A 61 9.95 25.94 -3.14
C TYR A 61 10.20 24.78 -4.09
N GLY A 62 9.13 24.17 -4.65
CA GLY A 62 9.21 22.95 -5.46
C GLY A 62 9.53 21.71 -4.63
N LEU A 63 9.72 20.58 -5.33
CA LEU A 63 10.14 19.29 -4.78
C LEU A 63 11.42 18.83 -5.48
N TYR A 64 12.38 18.35 -4.71
CA TYR A 64 13.64 17.83 -5.25
C TYR A 64 13.47 16.45 -5.94
N HIS A 65 12.57 15.60 -5.43
CA HIS A 65 12.28 14.28 -5.98
C HIS A 65 10.88 14.23 -6.59
N ALA A 66 10.78 13.75 -7.84
CA ALA A 66 9.51 13.53 -8.52
C ALA A 66 8.70 12.38 -7.89
N TYR A 67 9.40 11.34 -7.41
CA TYR A 67 8.81 10.17 -6.75
C TYR A 67 9.32 10.04 -5.33
N ARG A 68 8.45 9.74 -4.37
CA ARG A 68 8.77 9.71 -2.93
C ARG A 68 8.31 8.43 -2.25
N LEU A 69 7.17 7.86 -2.71
CA LEU A 69 6.58 6.68 -2.11
C LEU A 69 6.42 5.56 -3.13
N ALA A 70 6.89 4.38 -2.75
CA ALA A 70 6.73 3.16 -3.52
C ALA A 70 6.46 1.98 -2.58
N ILE A 71 5.67 1.03 -3.04
CA ILE A 71 5.47 -0.25 -2.35
C ILE A 71 6.15 -1.34 -3.17
N ALA A 72 7.31 -1.77 -2.67
CA ALA A 72 8.08 -2.84 -3.29
C ALA A 72 7.52 -4.23 -2.90
N PRO A 73 7.75 -5.27 -3.74
CA PRO A 73 7.39 -6.65 -3.40
C PRO A 73 8.11 -7.21 -2.17
N THR A 74 9.17 -6.62 -1.69
CA THR A 74 10.03 -6.93 -0.54
C THR A 74 10.54 -8.36 -0.42
N GLN A 75 9.78 -9.36 -0.78
CA GLN A 75 10.15 -10.79 -0.78
C GLN A 75 11.12 -11.20 0.36
N SER A 76 12.37 -11.59 0.04
CA SER A 76 13.33 -12.07 1.02
C SER A 76 13.70 -11.07 2.11
N ILE A 77 13.63 -9.77 1.85
CA ILE A 77 13.88 -8.72 2.85
C ILE A 77 12.83 -8.76 3.97
N SER A 78 11.60 -9.16 3.66
CA SER A 78 10.55 -9.27 4.67
C SER A 78 10.88 -10.29 5.77
N TYR A 79 11.59 -11.37 5.45
CA TYR A 79 11.98 -12.38 6.46
C TYR A 79 13.01 -11.84 7.45
N VAL A 80 13.95 -11.03 6.96
CA VAL A 80 14.97 -10.41 7.83
C VAL A 80 14.32 -9.46 8.84
N GLN A 81 13.24 -8.79 8.43
CA GLN A 81 12.50 -7.85 9.25
C GLN A 81 11.37 -8.49 10.06
N ASN A 82 11.18 -9.81 9.98
CA ASN A 82 10.03 -10.51 10.57
C ASN A 82 8.70 -9.85 10.17
N ALA A 83 8.51 -9.62 8.88
CA ALA A 83 7.33 -9.00 8.28
C ALA A 83 6.79 -9.84 7.13
N THR A 84 5.58 -9.57 6.68
CA THR A 84 5.02 -10.14 5.46
C THR A 84 5.45 -9.35 4.22
N SER A 85 5.42 -10.00 3.04
CA SER A 85 5.85 -9.38 1.79
C SER A 85 4.84 -8.36 1.28
N SER A 86 5.27 -7.13 1.02
CA SER A 86 4.45 -6.06 0.44
C SER A 86 3.16 -5.83 1.25
N VAL A 87 2.06 -5.51 0.55
CA VAL A 87 0.70 -5.35 1.09
C VAL A 87 -0.22 -6.50 0.66
N MET A 88 0.36 -7.60 0.20
CA MET A 88 -0.38 -8.77 -0.27
C MET A 88 -0.76 -9.70 0.89
N PRO A 89 -1.90 -10.41 0.78
CA PRO A 89 -2.21 -11.49 1.70
C PRO A 89 -1.18 -12.62 1.58
N ILE A 90 -0.98 -13.35 2.66
CA ILE A 90 -0.08 -14.50 2.69
C ILE A 90 -0.68 -15.71 1.98
N VAL A 91 0.16 -16.57 1.40
CA VAL A 91 -0.28 -17.85 0.82
C VAL A 91 -0.49 -18.88 1.92
N ASP A 92 0.50 -19.05 2.78
CA ASP A 92 0.49 -20.01 3.89
C ASP A 92 0.97 -19.36 5.20
N GLN A 93 0.54 -19.89 6.33
CA GLN A 93 0.96 -19.44 7.67
C GLN A 93 2.42 -19.78 7.96
N ILE A 94 2.95 -20.82 7.32
CA ILE A 94 4.35 -21.21 7.35
C ILE A 94 4.79 -21.37 5.89
N GLU A 95 5.58 -20.44 5.42
CA GLU A 95 6.09 -20.47 4.04
C GLU A 95 7.28 -21.43 3.95
N ARG A 96 7.20 -22.39 3.04
CA ARG A 96 8.28 -23.32 2.72
C ARG A 96 9.05 -22.81 1.51
N ARG A 97 10.36 -22.70 1.63
CA ARG A 97 11.25 -22.32 0.53
C ARG A 97 12.36 -23.32 0.35
N THR A 98 12.65 -23.65 -0.90
CA THR A 98 13.74 -24.55 -1.28
C THR A 98 14.84 -23.73 -1.98
N TYR A 99 16.05 -23.84 -1.49
CA TYR A 99 17.26 -23.23 -2.05
C TYR A 99 18.26 -24.33 -2.37
N GLY A 100 18.34 -24.74 -3.65
CA GLY A 100 19.14 -25.92 -4.02
C GLY A 100 18.62 -27.17 -3.31
N ASN A 101 19.47 -27.78 -2.47
CA ASN A 101 19.12 -28.96 -1.66
C ASN A 101 18.66 -28.63 -0.24
N ALA A 102 18.63 -27.36 0.14
CA ALA A 102 18.21 -26.91 1.46
C ALA A 102 16.75 -26.46 1.45
N GLU A 103 16.04 -26.79 2.51
CA GLU A 103 14.68 -26.39 2.74
C GLU A 103 14.60 -25.54 4.02
N THR A 104 13.88 -24.43 3.93
CA THR A 104 13.72 -23.49 5.04
C THR A 104 12.23 -23.16 5.22
N PHE A 105 11.81 -23.08 6.48
CA PHE A 105 10.46 -22.75 6.88
C PHE A 105 10.43 -21.37 7.52
N TYR A 106 9.53 -20.51 7.04
CA TYR A 106 9.33 -19.16 7.56
C TYR A 106 7.90 -19.05 8.10
N PRO A 107 7.71 -19.15 9.43
CA PRO A 107 6.41 -18.87 10.02
C PRO A 107 6.08 -17.38 9.89
N MET A 108 4.79 -17.05 9.75
CA MET A 108 4.34 -15.67 9.73
C MET A 108 4.67 -14.97 11.05
N PRO A 109 4.92 -13.66 11.02
CA PRO A 109 5.26 -12.87 12.20
C PRO A 109 4.27 -13.09 13.34
N PHE A 110 4.76 -13.34 14.55
CA PHE A 110 3.93 -13.56 15.74
C PHE A 110 2.93 -14.72 15.64
N LEU A 111 3.18 -15.69 14.76
CA LEU A 111 2.32 -16.87 14.61
C LEU A 111 2.33 -17.70 15.90
N SER A 112 1.15 -17.90 16.45
CA SER A 112 0.88 -18.74 17.63
C SER A 112 -0.51 -19.37 17.53
N PRO A 113 -0.88 -20.33 18.39
CA PRO A 113 -2.25 -20.85 18.43
C PRO A 113 -3.32 -19.77 18.63
N GLU A 114 -2.98 -18.68 19.35
CA GLU A 114 -3.90 -17.57 19.63
C GLU A 114 -4.02 -16.60 18.45
N THR A 115 -2.98 -16.49 17.61
CA THR A 115 -2.92 -15.48 16.52
C THR A 115 -3.14 -16.09 15.13
N MET A 116 -3.02 -17.39 14.96
CA MET A 116 -3.14 -18.07 13.65
C MET A 116 -4.43 -17.73 12.90
N TRP A 117 -5.50 -17.41 13.60
CA TRP A 117 -6.81 -17.07 13.02
C TRP A 117 -6.82 -15.76 12.24
N TYR A 118 -5.87 -14.88 12.48
CA TYR A 118 -5.72 -13.62 11.73
C TYR A 118 -5.08 -13.83 10.36
N TYR A 119 -4.38 -14.95 10.16
CA TYR A 119 -3.64 -15.26 8.94
C TYR A 119 -4.48 -16.12 8.00
N LYS A 120 -5.36 -15.49 7.23
CA LYS A 120 -6.10 -16.17 6.17
C LYS A 120 -5.22 -16.33 4.93
N SER A 121 -5.30 -17.51 4.30
CA SER A 121 -4.66 -17.72 2.99
C SER A 121 -5.23 -16.78 1.94
N ALA A 122 -4.34 -16.30 1.07
CA ALA A 122 -4.69 -15.47 -0.08
C ALA A 122 -5.78 -16.07 -0.97
N PHE A 123 -5.78 -17.40 -1.11
CA PHE A 123 -6.80 -18.14 -1.88
C PHE A 123 -8.19 -18.12 -1.23
N ASN A 124 -8.27 -17.86 0.07
CA ASN A 124 -9.53 -17.73 0.81
C ASN A 124 -9.94 -16.25 1.01
N THR A 125 -9.23 -15.32 0.37
CA THR A 125 -9.51 -13.90 0.42
C THR A 125 -10.35 -13.49 -0.79
N ASP A 126 -11.34 -12.64 -0.59
CA ASP A 126 -12.11 -12.04 -1.67
C ASP A 126 -11.22 -11.14 -2.53
N GLN A 127 -10.98 -11.55 -3.77
CA GLN A 127 -10.08 -10.86 -4.69
C GLN A 127 -10.60 -9.48 -5.11
N MET A 128 -11.92 -9.26 -5.13
CA MET A 128 -12.50 -7.94 -5.40
C MET A 128 -12.16 -6.96 -4.27
N LYS A 129 -12.26 -7.40 -3.02
CA LYS A 129 -11.86 -6.60 -1.86
C LYS A 129 -10.36 -6.35 -1.80
N LEU A 130 -9.56 -7.31 -2.26
CA LEU A 130 -8.12 -7.10 -2.40
C LEU A 130 -7.82 -5.98 -3.42
N ILE A 131 -8.48 -5.99 -4.57
CA ILE A 131 -8.36 -4.93 -5.57
C ILE A 131 -8.80 -3.57 -4.99
N ASP A 132 -9.90 -3.51 -4.24
CA ASP A 132 -10.34 -2.28 -3.58
C ASP A 132 -9.30 -1.75 -2.59
N LEU A 133 -8.70 -2.63 -1.79
CA LEU A 133 -7.62 -2.27 -0.85
C LEU A 133 -6.41 -1.69 -1.58
N ILE A 134 -5.94 -2.39 -2.63
CA ILE A 134 -4.78 -1.94 -3.41
C ILE A 134 -5.07 -0.61 -4.11
N SER A 135 -6.25 -0.45 -4.69
CA SER A 135 -6.68 0.81 -5.30
C SER A 135 -6.67 1.96 -4.29
N THR A 136 -7.17 1.74 -3.07
CA THR A 136 -7.13 2.75 -2.01
C THR A 136 -5.69 3.12 -1.64
N ILE A 137 -4.79 2.14 -1.51
CA ILE A 137 -3.38 2.38 -1.21
C ILE A 137 -2.71 3.13 -2.38
N GLN A 138 -3.03 2.78 -3.64
CA GLN A 138 -2.46 3.39 -4.83
C GLN A 138 -2.72 4.90 -4.89
N THR A 139 -3.81 5.39 -4.35
CA THR A 139 -4.08 6.85 -4.32
C THR A 139 -3.07 7.65 -3.48
N HIS A 140 -2.32 6.96 -2.61
CA HIS A 140 -1.34 7.58 -1.70
C HIS A 140 0.11 7.28 -2.08
N VAL A 141 0.34 6.58 -3.19
CA VAL A 141 1.68 6.11 -3.60
C VAL A 141 2.00 6.61 -5.01
N ASP A 142 3.18 7.16 -5.20
CA ASP A 142 3.62 7.74 -6.49
C ASP A 142 3.90 6.69 -7.57
N GLN A 143 4.27 5.48 -7.17
CA GLN A 143 4.64 4.38 -8.06
C GLN A 143 3.51 3.35 -8.14
N GLY A 144 3.42 2.63 -9.26
CA GLY A 144 2.51 1.51 -9.40
C GLY A 144 2.80 0.39 -8.39
N ILE A 145 1.74 -0.24 -7.88
CA ILE A 145 1.83 -1.37 -6.94
C ILE A 145 1.73 -2.68 -7.72
N SER A 146 2.75 -3.54 -7.59
CA SER A 146 2.69 -4.89 -8.14
C SER A 146 1.66 -5.72 -7.37
N THR A 147 0.65 -6.22 -8.07
CA THR A 147 -0.48 -6.94 -7.47
C THR A 147 -0.59 -8.35 -8.02
N ILE A 148 -0.87 -9.31 -7.14
CA ILE A 148 -1.12 -10.72 -7.47
C ILE A 148 -2.58 -11.03 -7.17
N LEU A 149 -3.28 -11.61 -8.14
CA LEU A 149 -4.61 -12.18 -7.95
C LEU A 149 -4.48 -13.67 -7.68
N TYR A 150 -5.00 -14.10 -6.53
CA TYR A 150 -4.95 -15.50 -6.08
C TYR A 150 -6.24 -16.21 -6.45
N VAL A 151 -6.14 -17.11 -7.39
CA VAL A 151 -7.30 -17.84 -7.92
C VAL A 151 -7.04 -19.36 -7.93
N ASN A 152 -8.07 -20.14 -7.69
CA ASN A 152 -7.98 -21.59 -7.78
C ASN A 152 -7.94 -22.04 -9.26
N SER A 153 -7.40 -23.21 -9.53
CA SER A 153 -7.29 -23.77 -10.88
C SER A 153 -8.64 -23.98 -11.59
N GLU A 154 -9.72 -24.04 -10.82
CA GLU A 154 -11.09 -24.24 -11.31
C GLU A 154 -11.82 -22.95 -11.65
N ILE A 155 -11.16 -21.77 -11.50
CA ILE A 155 -11.77 -20.50 -11.85
C ILE A 155 -12.17 -20.48 -13.32
N SER A 156 -13.37 -20.01 -13.62
CA SER A 156 -13.80 -19.86 -15.00
C SER A 156 -13.10 -18.65 -15.67
N THR A 157 -12.87 -18.73 -16.99
CA THR A 157 -12.33 -17.62 -17.78
C THR A 157 -13.16 -16.34 -17.61
N ARG A 158 -14.49 -16.48 -17.44
CA ARG A 158 -15.39 -15.35 -17.24
C ARG A 158 -15.14 -14.66 -15.89
N GLU A 159 -14.95 -15.42 -14.82
CA GLU A 159 -14.64 -14.87 -13.49
C GLU A 159 -13.27 -14.21 -13.47
N LEU A 160 -12.26 -14.85 -14.05
CA LEU A 160 -10.93 -14.28 -14.16
C LEU A 160 -10.97 -12.96 -14.96
N SER A 161 -11.63 -12.94 -16.10
CA SER A 161 -11.81 -11.72 -16.92
C SER A 161 -12.52 -10.61 -16.12
N ARG A 162 -13.52 -10.97 -15.31
CA ARG A 162 -14.21 -10.01 -14.44
C ARG A 162 -13.28 -9.35 -13.42
N LEU A 163 -12.36 -10.09 -12.82
CA LEU A 163 -11.36 -9.52 -11.89
C LEU A 163 -10.44 -8.54 -12.61
N TYR A 164 -9.94 -8.86 -13.81
CA TYR A 164 -9.10 -7.95 -14.58
C TYR A 164 -9.83 -6.67 -14.99
N VAL A 165 -11.06 -6.80 -15.48
CA VAL A 165 -11.90 -5.63 -15.84
C VAL A 165 -12.15 -4.77 -14.61
N TYR A 166 -12.44 -5.38 -13.46
CA TYR A 166 -12.66 -4.64 -12.22
C TYR A 166 -11.40 -3.88 -11.79
N ALA A 167 -10.25 -4.55 -11.81
CA ALA A 167 -8.97 -3.91 -11.47
C ALA A 167 -8.61 -2.76 -12.42
N HIS A 168 -8.98 -2.86 -13.71
CA HIS A 168 -8.76 -1.79 -14.68
C HIS A 168 -9.63 -0.55 -14.40
N HIS A 169 -10.82 -0.72 -13.83
CA HIS A 169 -11.73 0.39 -13.50
C HIS A 169 -11.44 1.05 -12.15
N LYS A 170 -10.58 0.47 -11.36
CA LYS A 170 -10.17 0.99 -10.03
C LYS A 170 -8.87 1.76 -10.08
#